data_ffcceb13ce89039cc6b7c3f60dedb5d5
#
_entry.id   ffcceb13ce89039cc6b7c3f60dedb5d5
#
_cell.length_a   1.000
_cell.length_b   1.000
_cell.length_c   1.000
_cell.angle_alpha   90.00
_cell.angle_beta   90.00
_cell.angle_gamma   90.00
#
_symmetry.space_group_name_H-M   'P 1'
#
loop_
_entity.id
_entity.type
_entity.pdbx_description
1 polymer ?
#
loop_
_entity_poly.entity_id
_entity_poly.type
_entity_poly.pdbx_seq_one_letter_code
_entity_poly.pdbx_strand_id
1 'polypeptide(L)'
;VPENTVNPPPAIATRIEREQAGVGTARERDDDRDDFSHGFDWPVHGRISGQYGSQRIYNGTPKSWHSGMDVAAPKGTPVHAPAGGIVIFANPDLYLTGGTVLIDHGQGVSSNFLHMSRIDVKVGDRVEQGQVIGLVGATGRATGPHMHWGMNWLTVRVDPQLLVTPASEQPAIEAK
;
A
#
# COMPACT_ATOMS: atom_id res chain seq x y z
N VAL A 1 -7.86 12.27 13.99
CA VAL A 1 -6.72 12.60 13.13
C VAL A 1 -6.34 14.05 13.38
N PRO A 2 -5.06 14.42 13.51
CA PRO A 2 -4.64 15.80 13.71
C PRO A 2 -5.17 16.73 12.62
N GLU A 3 -5.61 17.94 13.00
CA GLU A 3 -6.23 18.90 12.07
C GLU A 3 -5.28 19.30 10.93
N ASN A 4 -3.99 19.51 11.21
CA ASN A 4 -2.98 19.83 10.21
C ASN A 4 -2.73 18.70 9.19
N THR A 5 -3.19 17.50 9.48
CA THR A 5 -3.13 16.34 8.56
C THR A 5 -4.40 16.27 7.69
N VAL A 6 -5.51 16.79 8.19
CA VAL A 6 -6.79 16.86 7.47
C VAL A 6 -6.84 18.08 6.56
N ASN A 7 -6.39 19.25 7.09
CA ASN A 7 -6.32 20.54 6.40
C ASN A 7 -4.88 21.10 6.55
N PRO A 8 -3.93 20.64 5.69
CA PRO A 8 -2.53 20.98 5.85
C PRO A 8 -2.25 22.44 5.52
N PRO A 9 -1.33 23.11 6.26
CA PRO A 9 -0.82 24.43 5.89
C PRO A 9 -0.17 24.42 4.49
N PRO A 10 -0.06 25.60 3.81
CA PRO A 10 0.44 25.69 2.44
C PRO A 10 1.80 25.02 2.19
N ALA A 11 2.76 25.16 3.11
CA ALA A 11 4.08 24.53 2.98
C ALA A 11 3.99 23.00 3.01
N ILE A 12 3.07 22.46 3.81
CA ILE A 12 2.82 21.01 3.89
C ILE A 12 2.05 20.55 2.65
N ALA A 13 1.08 21.34 2.17
CA ALA A 13 0.37 21.03 0.92
C ALA A 13 1.35 20.90 -0.26
N THR A 14 2.31 21.80 -0.39
CA THR A 14 3.37 21.73 -1.42
C THR A 14 4.23 20.48 -1.27
N ARG A 15 4.59 20.08 -0.03
CA ARG A 15 5.29 18.81 0.22
C ARG A 15 4.47 17.61 -0.27
N ILE A 16 3.19 17.57 0.08
CA ILE A 16 2.28 16.49 -0.31
C ILE A 16 2.18 16.38 -1.84
N GLU A 17 1.99 17.50 -2.54
CA GLU A 17 1.92 17.54 -4.00
C GLU A 17 3.18 16.97 -4.65
N ARG A 18 4.36 17.37 -4.17
CA ARG A 18 5.65 16.89 -4.66
C ARG A 18 5.81 15.38 -4.42
N GLU A 19 5.44 14.89 -3.24
CA GLU A 19 5.49 13.47 -2.89
C GLU A 19 4.54 12.65 -3.76
N GLN A 20 3.32 13.13 -4.00
CA GLN A 20 2.34 12.48 -4.88
C GLN A 20 2.81 12.46 -6.33
N ALA A 21 3.42 13.53 -6.81
CA ALA A 21 4.00 13.58 -8.15
C ALA A 21 5.13 12.55 -8.31
N GLY A 22 6.01 12.40 -7.31
CA GLY A 22 7.07 11.39 -7.31
C GLY A 22 6.53 9.96 -7.36
N VAL A 23 5.47 9.68 -6.61
CA VAL A 23 4.77 8.38 -6.66
C VAL A 23 4.10 8.17 -8.02
N GLY A 24 3.50 9.21 -8.59
CA GLY A 24 2.90 9.17 -9.93
C GLY A 24 3.92 8.82 -11.00
N THR A 25 5.05 9.51 -11.04
CA THR A 25 6.16 9.26 -11.97
C THR A 25 6.71 7.84 -11.83
N ALA A 26 6.85 7.33 -10.63
CA ALA A 26 7.31 5.96 -10.41
C ALA A 26 6.37 4.92 -11.04
N ARG A 27 5.07 5.21 -11.13
CA ARG A 27 4.06 4.33 -11.77
C ARG A 27 4.03 4.39 -13.30
N GLU A 28 4.68 5.34 -13.94
CA GLU A 28 4.69 5.47 -15.41
C GLU A 28 5.46 4.36 -16.12
N ARG A 29 5.70 3.26 -15.44
CA ARG A 29 6.43 2.11 -15.94
C ARG A 29 5.46 1.12 -16.59
N ASP A 30 5.83 0.61 -17.76
CA ASP A 30 5.08 -0.38 -18.54
C ASP A 30 6.05 -1.43 -19.08
N ASP A 31 6.60 -2.23 -18.18
CA ASP A 31 7.54 -3.30 -18.53
C ASP A 31 6.79 -4.50 -19.11
N ASP A 32 7.40 -5.15 -20.10
CA ASP A 32 6.87 -6.37 -20.75
C ASP A 32 7.09 -7.64 -19.90
N ARG A 33 6.90 -7.54 -18.59
CA ARG A 33 6.94 -8.67 -17.65
C ARG A 33 5.51 -9.14 -17.33
N ASP A 34 5.37 -10.37 -16.92
CA ASP A 34 4.10 -11.04 -16.64
C ASP A 34 3.95 -11.54 -15.19
N ASP A 35 4.69 -10.93 -14.26
CA ASP A 35 4.65 -11.30 -12.84
C ASP A 35 3.23 -11.34 -12.27
N PHE A 36 2.35 -10.45 -12.73
CA PHE A 36 0.95 -10.38 -12.35
C PHE A 36 0.15 -11.63 -12.76
N SER A 37 0.58 -12.37 -13.77
CA SER A 37 -0.16 -13.51 -14.33
C SER A 37 -0.17 -14.73 -13.42
N HIS A 38 0.73 -14.79 -12.43
CA HIS A 38 0.81 -15.89 -11.46
C HIS A 38 -0.15 -15.76 -10.27
N GLY A 39 -1.02 -14.74 -10.29
CA GLY A 39 -1.95 -14.44 -9.22
C GLY A 39 -1.32 -13.64 -8.08
N PHE A 40 -2.16 -13.26 -7.13
CA PHE A 40 -1.77 -12.43 -5.98
C PHE A 40 -2.12 -13.12 -4.67
N ASP A 41 -1.17 -13.10 -3.75
CA ASP A 41 -1.37 -13.51 -2.36
C ASP A 41 -1.60 -12.30 -1.47
N TRP A 42 -2.18 -12.53 -0.29
CA TRP A 42 -2.33 -11.49 0.70
C TRP A 42 -0.96 -11.01 1.21
N PRO A 43 -0.68 -9.68 1.22
CA PRO A 43 0.59 -9.18 1.74
C PRO A 43 0.71 -9.32 3.26
N VAL A 44 -0.42 -9.30 3.96
CA VAL A 44 -0.56 -9.48 5.40
C VAL A 44 -1.87 -10.21 5.65
N HIS A 45 -1.88 -11.15 6.60
CA HIS A 45 -3.09 -11.79 7.07
C HIS A 45 -3.64 -11.08 8.30
N GLY A 46 -4.94 -10.85 8.34
CA GLY A 46 -5.62 -10.16 9.42
C GLY A 46 -7.05 -9.80 9.06
N ARG A 47 -7.73 -9.13 10.00
CA ARG A 47 -9.08 -8.65 9.76
C ARG A 47 -9.06 -7.46 8.78
N ILE A 48 -9.88 -7.50 7.75
CA ILE A 48 -10.10 -6.35 6.87
C ILE A 48 -10.76 -5.24 7.69
N SER A 49 -10.08 -4.10 7.82
CA SER A 49 -10.52 -2.95 8.60
C SER A 49 -10.96 -1.76 7.74
N GLY A 50 -10.61 -1.77 6.44
CA GLY A 50 -11.04 -0.79 5.47
C GLY A 50 -11.18 -1.42 4.07
N GLN A 51 -12.36 -1.26 3.47
CA GLN A 51 -12.64 -1.81 2.15
C GLN A 51 -12.37 -0.78 1.05
N TYR A 52 -12.00 -1.26 -0.14
CA TYR A 52 -11.93 -0.45 -1.34
C TYR A 52 -13.28 0.23 -1.62
N GLY A 53 -13.25 1.49 -2.05
CA GLY A 53 -14.44 2.26 -2.39
C GLY A 53 -15.25 2.75 -1.19
N SER A 54 -14.85 2.52 0.06
CA SER A 54 -15.50 3.12 1.22
C SER A 54 -15.14 4.62 1.32
N GLN A 55 -16.13 5.46 1.66
CA GLN A 55 -15.86 6.88 1.87
C GLN A 55 -15.24 7.13 3.23
N ARG A 56 -14.11 7.82 3.24
CA ARG A 56 -13.44 8.23 4.48
C ARG A 56 -14.03 9.54 5.00
N ILE A 57 -14.33 9.57 6.30
CA ILE A 57 -14.78 10.78 7.01
C ILE A 57 -13.76 11.07 8.10
N TYR A 58 -13.10 12.23 8.05
CA TYR A 58 -12.18 12.69 9.10
C TYR A 58 -12.74 13.93 9.79
N ASN A 59 -12.90 13.86 11.11
CA ASN A 59 -13.42 14.95 11.93
C ASN A 59 -14.75 15.50 11.37
N GLY A 60 -15.66 14.60 10.93
CA GLY A 60 -16.95 14.96 10.34
C GLY A 60 -16.92 15.46 8.88
N THR A 61 -15.73 15.60 8.29
CA THR A 61 -15.57 16.05 6.89
C THR A 61 -15.37 14.86 5.95
N PRO A 62 -16.24 14.66 4.95
CA PRO A 62 -16.04 13.66 3.91
C PRO A 62 -14.75 13.94 3.12
N LYS A 63 -13.97 12.92 2.89
CA LYS A 63 -12.72 12.94 2.10
C LYS A 63 -12.83 11.99 0.92
N SER A 64 -11.73 11.84 0.18
CA SER A 64 -11.65 10.92 -0.97
C SER A 64 -12.01 9.49 -0.59
N TRP A 65 -12.52 8.77 -1.56
CA TRP A 65 -12.80 7.33 -1.45
C TRP A 65 -11.53 6.55 -1.13
N HIS A 66 -11.68 5.47 -0.37
CA HIS A 66 -10.58 4.56 -0.05
C HIS A 66 -10.13 3.82 -1.31
N SER A 67 -8.88 4.03 -1.71
CA SER A 67 -8.33 3.54 -2.98
C SER A 67 -7.53 2.22 -2.83
N GLY A 68 -7.79 1.46 -1.79
CA GLY A 68 -7.14 0.20 -1.48
C GLY A 68 -7.88 -0.55 -0.38
N MET A 69 -7.19 -1.49 0.22
CA MET A 69 -7.64 -2.27 1.38
C MET A 69 -6.80 -1.97 2.60
N ASP A 70 -7.42 -1.94 3.76
CA ASP A 70 -6.73 -1.91 5.04
C ASP A 70 -6.90 -3.27 5.74
N VAL A 71 -5.78 -3.88 6.12
CA VAL A 71 -5.73 -5.10 6.91
C VAL A 71 -5.16 -4.77 8.28
N ALA A 72 -5.95 -4.94 9.33
CA ALA A 72 -5.52 -4.71 10.70
C ALA A 72 -4.47 -5.77 11.09
N ALA A 73 -3.30 -5.33 11.51
CA ALA A 73 -2.23 -6.18 11.97
C ALA A 73 -1.34 -5.41 12.96
N PRO A 74 -0.73 -6.08 13.95
CA PRO A 74 0.17 -5.44 14.90
C PRO A 74 1.36 -4.77 14.22
N LYS A 75 1.85 -3.66 14.79
CA LYS A 75 3.12 -3.04 14.36
C LYS A 75 4.23 -4.08 14.43
N GLY A 76 5.03 -4.17 13.36
CA GLY A 76 6.13 -5.12 13.24
C GLY A 76 5.75 -6.45 12.56
N THR A 77 4.48 -6.65 12.21
CA THR A 77 4.07 -7.81 11.39
C THR A 77 4.77 -7.75 10.03
N PRO A 78 5.38 -8.86 9.54
CA PRO A 78 5.99 -8.88 8.22
C PRO A 78 4.98 -8.62 7.10
N VAL A 79 5.39 -7.81 6.13
CA VAL A 79 4.65 -7.53 4.89
C VAL A 79 5.33 -8.30 3.76
N HIS A 80 4.55 -9.11 3.04
CA HIS A 80 5.03 -9.94 1.96
C HIS A 80 4.64 -9.36 0.60
N ALA A 81 5.50 -9.52 -0.41
CA ALA A 81 5.14 -9.18 -1.78
C ALA A 81 4.00 -10.08 -2.26
N PRO A 82 2.88 -9.51 -2.72
CA PRO A 82 1.70 -10.31 -3.12
C PRO A 82 1.91 -11.04 -4.46
N ALA A 83 2.85 -10.59 -5.26
CA ALA A 83 3.33 -11.19 -6.50
C ALA A 83 4.78 -10.76 -6.72
N GLY A 84 5.49 -11.43 -7.62
CA GLY A 84 6.82 -11.00 -8.06
C GLY A 84 6.80 -9.61 -8.70
N GLY A 85 7.95 -8.94 -8.75
CA GLY A 85 8.04 -7.63 -9.37
C GLY A 85 9.34 -6.90 -9.12
N ILE A 86 9.37 -5.65 -9.55
CA ILE A 86 10.48 -4.72 -9.33
C ILE A 86 10.00 -3.60 -8.41
N VAL A 87 10.79 -3.29 -7.38
CA VAL A 87 10.54 -2.13 -6.53
C VAL A 87 10.80 -0.85 -7.32
N ILE A 88 9.77 -0.04 -7.50
CA ILE A 88 9.83 1.21 -8.28
C ILE A 88 9.81 2.46 -7.41
N PHE A 89 9.44 2.32 -6.14
CA PHE A 89 9.45 3.41 -5.16
C PHE A 89 9.65 2.83 -3.76
N ALA A 90 10.48 3.48 -2.93
CA ALA A 90 10.68 3.16 -1.53
C ALA A 90 11.08 4.43 -0.78
N ASN A 91 10.25 4.87 0.17
CA ASN A 91 10.52 6.05 0.99
C ASN A 91 9.94 5.85 2.40
N PRO A 92 10.75 6.01 3.47
CA PRO A 92 10.29 5.77 4.83
C PRO A 92 9.42 6.88 5.44
N ASP A 93 9.36 8.08 4.84
CA ASP A 93 8.81 9.27 5.48
C ASP A 93 8.02 10.17 4.54
N LEU A 94 7.00 9.64 3.85
CA LEU A 94 6.02 10.48 3.18
C LEU A 94 5.01 11.05 4.19
N TYR A 95 4.60 12.30 4.01
CA TYR A 95 3.77 13.00 4.99
C TYR A 95 2.42 12.32 5.24
N LEU A 96 1.70 11.93 4.19
CA LEU A 96 0.40 11.28 4.32
C LEU A 96 0.49 9.77 4.46
N THR A 97 1.38 9.13 3.71
CA THR A 97 1.41 7.68 3.57
C THR A 97 2.49 7.03 4.42
N GLY A 98 3.36 7.83 5.04
CA GLY A 98 4.45 7.33 5.87
C GLY A 98 5.41 6.46 5.08
N GLY A 99 5.86 5.37 5.67
CA GLY A 99 6.69 4.37 4.99
C GLY A 99 5.93 3.75 3.83
N THR A 100 6.43 3.99 2.62
CA THR A 100 5.74 3.66 1.37
C THR A 100 6.64 2.89 0.43
N VAL A 101 6.11 1.76 -0.08
CA VAL A 101 6.75 0.93 -1.12
C VAL A 101 5.78 0.76 -2.28
N LEU A 102 6.28 0.85 -3.52
CA LEU A 102 5.58 0.46 -4.73
C LEU A 102 6.35 -0.64 -5.45
N ILE A 103 5.61 -1.65 -5.91
CA ILE A 103 6.13 -2.77 -6.71
C ILE A 103 5.40 -2.79 -8.06
N ASP A 104 6.17 -2.83 -9.13
CA ASP A 104 5.67 -3.04 -10.50
C ASP A 104 5.67 -4.53 -10.82
N HIS A 105 4.51 -5.04 -11.22
CA HIS A 105 4.30 -6.46 -11.54
C HIS A 105 4.29 -6.73 -13.05
N GLY A 106 4.65 -5.74 -13.85
CA GLY A 106 4.63 -5.80 -15.32
C GLY A 106 3.34 -5.28 -15.93
N GLN A 107 3.41 -4.88 -17.18
CA GLN A 107 2.32 -4.38 -18.04
C GLN A 107 1.41 -3.35 -17.37
N GLY A 108 2.02 -2.42 -16.62
CA GLY A 108 1.33 -1.34 -15.92
C GLY A 108 0.61 -1.74 -14.63
N VAL A 109 0.71 -3.01 -14.20
CA VAL A 109 0.14 -3.47 -12.93
C VAL A 109 1.08 -3.17 -11.79
N SER A 110 0.64 -2.45 -10.77
CA SER A 110 1.46 -2.11 -9.61
C SER A 110 0.70 -2.22 -8.29
N SER A 111 1.42 -2.58 -7.23
CA SER A 111 0.96 -2.54 -5.84
C SER A 111 1.60 -1.39 -5.08
N ASN A 112 0.88 -0.83 -4.11
CA ASN A 112 1.44 0.08 -3.12
C ASN A 112 1.15 -0.38 -1.69
N PHE A 113 2.12 -0.16 -0.81
CA PHE A 113 2.08 -0.53 0.61
C PHE A 113 2.40 0.72 1.42
N LEU A 114 1.50 1.09 2.33
CA LEU A 114 1.59 2.35 3.08
C LEU A 114 1.69 2.11 4.58
N HIS A 115 2.05 3.17 5.30
CA HIS A 115 2.13 3.23 6.77
C HIS A 115 3.15 2.28 7.40
N MET A 116 4.12 1.80 6.60
CA MET A 116 5.13 0.85 7.07
C MET A 116 6.04 1.45 8.14
N SER A 117 6.41 0.65 9.14
CA SER A 117 7.36 1.03 10.19
C SER A 117 8.81 0.79 9.79
N ARG A 118 9.04 -0.12 8.84
CA ARG A 118 10.36 -0.45 8.28
C ARG A 118 10.22 -0.89 6.84
N ILE A 119 11.17 -0.50 6.01
CA ILE A 119 11.29 -0.93 4.61
C ILE A 119 12.58 -1.72 4.46
N ASP A 120 12.51 -2.92 3.92
CA ASP A 120 13.62 -3.86 3.77
C ASP A 120 14.10 -3.99 2.32
N VAL A 121 13.55 -3.21 1.41
CA VAL A 121 13.85 -3.19 -0.03
C VAL A 121 14.18 -1.78 -0.51
N LYS A 122 14.84 -1.68 -1.65
CA LYS A 122 15.15 -0.40 -2.31
C LYS A 122 14.72 -0.41 -3.77
N VAL A 123 14.60 0.76 -4.36
CA VAL A 123 14.29 0.94 -5.78
C VAL A 123 15.27 0.16 -6.66
N GLY A 124 14.72 -0.60 -7.59
CA GLY A 124 15.46 -1.49 -8.50
C GLY A 124 15.55 -2.94 -8.02
N ASP A 125 15.25 -3.24 -6.77
CA ASP A 125 15.27 -4.62 -6.28
C ASP A 125 14.20 -5.46 -6.98
N ARG A 126 14.59 -6.67 -7.40
CA ARG A 126 13.66 -7.75 -7.75
C ARG A 126 13.15 -8.38 -6.48
N VAL A 127 11.83 -8.55 -6.37
CA VAL A 127 11.18 -9.30 -5.29
C VAL A 127 10.39 -10.47 -5.86
N GLU A 128 10.38 -11.57 -5.13
CA GLU A 128 9.57 -12.74 -5.46
C GLU A 128 8.28 -12.73 -4.64
N GLN A 129 7.24 -13.41 -5.14
CA GLN A 129 5.99 -13.61 -4.39
C GLN A 129 6.30 -14.22 -3.01
N GLY A 130 5.72 -13.65 -1.95
CA GLY A 130 5.93 -14.09 -0.57
C GLY A 130 7.18 -13.55 0.11
N GLN A 131 8.07 -12.87 -0.62
CA GLN A 131 9.26 -12.24 -0.01
C GLN A 131 8.86 -11.10 0.94
N VAL A 132 9.48 -11.04 2.12
CA VAL A 132 9.29 -9.93 3.07
C VAL A 132 9.89 -8.65 2.50
N ILE A 133 9.09 -7.59 2.43
CA ILE A 133 9.47 -6.27 1.92
C ILE A 133 9.58 -5.20 3.01
N GLY A 134 9.12 -5.49 4.21
CA GLY A 134 9.17 -4.61 5.37
C GLY A 134 8.18 -5.02 6.45
N LEU A 135 7.85 -4.09 7.34
CA LEU A 135 7.02 -4.33 8.51
C LEU A 135 5.83 -3.37 8.57
N VAL A 136 4.69 -3.87 9.03
CA VAL A 136 3.50 -3.08 9.35
C VAL A 136 3.83 -1.99 10.37
N GLY A 137 3.24 -0.82 10.20
CA GLY A 137 3.36 0.31 11.09
C GLY A 137 2.08 1.12 11.19
N ALA A 138 2.23 2.35 11.65
CA ALA A 138 1.18 3.37 11.72
C ALA A 138 1.77 4.75 11.37
N THR A 139 2.72 4.80 10.46
CA THR A 139 3.39 6.03 10.03
C THR A 139 2.52 6.84 9.08
N GLY A 140 2.78 8.14 8.96
CA GLY A 140 1.95 9.05 8.17
C GLY A 140 0.57 9.28 8.79
N ARG A 141 -0.46 9.44 7.96
CA ARG A 141 -1.84 9.67 8.40
C ARG A 141 -2.58 8.35 8.66
N ALA A 142 -2.25 7.70 9.76
CA ALA A 142 -2.90 6.47 10.20
C ALA A 142 -3.52 6.65 11.59
N THR A 143 -4.63 5.97 11.86
CA THR A 143 -5.32 5.98 13.17
C THR A 143 -4.83 4.85 14.09
N GLY A 144 -4.10 3.90 13.56
CA GLY A 144 -3.56 2.76 14.29
C GLY A 144 -2.79 1.82 13.35
N PRO A 145 -2.12 0.78 13.88
CA PRO A 145 -1.36 -0.14 13.06
C PRO A 145 -2.24 -0.92 12.09
N HIS A 146 -1.91 -0.85 10.83
CA HIS A 146 -2.54 -1.61 9.75
C HIS A 146 -1.64 -1.60 8.51
N MET A 147 -1.88 -2.52 7.59
CA MET A 147 -1.33 -2.47 6.25
C MET A 147 -2.38 -1.92 5.30
N HIS A 148 -2.07 -0.82 4.65
CA HIS A 148 -2.83 -0.36 3.49
C HIS A 148 -2.19 -0.96 2.23
N TRP A 149 -2.96 -1.73 1.49
CA TRP A 149 -2.56 -2.28 0.19
C TRP A 149 -3.48 -1.76 -0.91
N GLY A 150 -2.90 -1.07 -1.88
CA GLY A 150 -3.59 -0.59 -3.06
C GLY A 150 -2.99 -1.18 -4.32
N MET A 151 -3.78 -1.23 -5.39
CA MET A 151 -3.31 -1.66 -6.70
C MET A 151 -3.76 -0.69 -7.78
N ASN A 152 -2.96 -0.59 -8.83
CA ASN A 152 -3.25 0.16 -10.04
C ASN A 152 -2.99 -0.71 -11.27
N TRP A 153 -3.81 -0.48 -12.28
CA TRP A 153 -3.48 -0.80 -13.67
C TRP A 153 -3.30 0.52 -14.42
N LEU A 154 -2.06 0.81 -14.79
CA LEU A 154 -1.66 2.13 -15.28
C LEU A 154 -2.09 3.23 -14.27
N THR A 155 -2.95 4.16 -14.69
CA THR A 155 -3.49 5.22 -13.83
C THR A 155 -4.79 4.86 -13.11
N VAL A 156 -5.37 3.68 -13.41
CA VAL A 156 -6.66 3.24 -12.86
C VAL A 156 -6.46 2.48 -11.56
N ARG A 157 -7.19 2.87 -10.51
CA ARG A 157 -7.25 2.13 -9.25
C ARG A 157 -8.07 0.87 -9.44
N VAL A 158 -7.58 -0.26 -8.92
CA VAL A 158 -8.29 -1.54 -8.92
C VAL A 158 -8.43 -2.07 -7.50
N ASP A 159 -9.50 -2.82 -7.26
CA ASP A 159 -9.74 -3.44 -5.96
C ASP A 159 -8.83 -4.66 -5.78
N PRO A 160 -7.86 -4.65 -4.86
CA PRO A 160 -6.96 -5.77 -4.64
C PRO A 160 -7.69 -7.04 -4.22
N GLN A 161 -8.81 -6.93 -3.53
CA GLN A 161 -9.57 -8.06 -3.00
C GLN A 161 -10.11 -8.98 -4.12
N LEU A 162 -10.33 -8.43 -5.30
CA LEU A 162 -10.81 -9.20 -6.46
C LEU A 162 -9.72 -10.08 -7.10
N LEU A 163 -8.45 -9.87 -6.72
CA LEU A 163 -7.30 -10.52 -7.33
C LEU A 163 -6.68 -11.61 -6.44
N VAL A 164 -7.11 -11.69 -5.19
CA VAL A 164 -6.60 -12.64 -4.19
C VAL A 164 -7.63 -13.70 -3.83
N THR A 165 -7.16 -14.80 -3.24
CA THR A 165 -8.02 -15.82 -2.64
C THR A 165 -8.94 -15.20 -1.57
N PRO A 166 -10.25 -15.49 -1.58
CA PRO A 166 -11.17 -15.00 -0.58
C PRO A 166 -10.69 -15.28 0.86
N ALA A 167 -11.00 -14.35 1.78
CA ALA A 167 -10.55 -14.47 3.17
C ALA A 167 -11.00 -15.78 3.87
N SER A 168 -12.13 -16.36 3.43
CA SER A 168 -12.64 -17.66 3.90
C SER A 168 -11.78 -18.86 3.51
N GLU A 169 -10.92 -18.69 2.51
CA GLU A 169 -9.99 -19.72 2.01
C GLU A 169 -8.56 -19.48 2.50
N GLN A 170 -8.33 -18.41 3.26
CA GLN A 170 -7.02 -18.15 3.86
C GLN A 170 -6.76 -19.21 4.96
N PRO A 171 -5.55 -19.79 5.02
CA PRO A 171 -5.22 -20.66 6.12
C PRO A 171 -5.35 -19.89 7.45
N ALA A 172 -6.00 -20.51 8.42
CA ALA A 172 -6.15 -19.93 9.75
C ALA A 172 -4.75 -19.57 10.28
N ILE A 173 -4.60 -18.32 10.77
CA ILE A 173 -3.37 -17.94 11.46
C ILE A 173 -3.33 -18.74 12.73
N GLU A 174 -2.45 -19.74 12.80
CA GLU A 174 -2.15 -20.41 14.07
C GLU A 174 -1.58 -19.33 15.01
N ALA A 175 -2.38 -18.97 15.99
CA ALA A 175 -1.91 -18.16 17.10
C ALA A 175 -0.87 -18.98 17.87
N LYS A 176 0.40 -18.59 17.76
CA LYS A 176 1.47 -19.01 18.65
C LYS A 176 1.66 -17.97 19.73
#